data_439836457ee76fb618f0c4a155203519
#
_entry.id   439836457ee76fb618f0c4a155203519
#
_cell.length_a   1.000
_cell.length_b   1.000
_cell.length_c   1.000
_cell.angle_alpha   90.00
_cell.angle_beta   90.00
_cell.angle_gamma   90.00
#
_symmetry.space_group_name_H-M   'P 1'
#
loop_
_entity.id
_entity.type
_entity.pdbx_description
1 polymer ?
#
loop_
_entity_poly.entity_id
_entity_poly.type
_entity_poly.pdbx_seq_one_letter_code
_entity_poly.pdbx_strand_id
1 'polypeptide(L)'
;MLPESLVAPLQEHLVRVKQLHTKDLAEGYGAVYLPYALERKYPNANREWGWQYMFPAKSRSADPRTGIERRHHLDESNLQKAVRAAARLAGIAKHVTGHTFRHSFATQLLEAGYDIRTVQELLGHQDVKTTMVHTHVLNRGAKAVRSPLD
;
A
#
# COMPACT_ATOMS: atom_id res chain seq x y z
N MET A 1 -9.34 2.35 4.39
CA MET A 1 -10.52 2.68 3.54
C MET A 1 -10.09 2.65 2.07
N LEU A 2 -10.75 1.88 1.24
CA LEU A 2 -10.49 1.83 -0.20
C LEU A 2 -11.48 2.81 -0.89
N PRO A 3 -10.99 3.77 -1.71
CA PRO A 3 -11.87 4.64 -2.49
C PRO A 3 -12.76 3.82 -3.43
N GLU A 4 -14.05 4.18 -3.52
CA GLU A 4 -15.03 3.48 -4.35
C GLU A 4 -14.61 3.45 -5.83
N SER A 5 -14.03 4.54 -6.31
CA SER A 5 -13.50 4.65 -7.67
C SER A 5 -12.40 3.64 -8.03
N LEU A 6 -11.75 3.04 -7.04
CA LEU A 6 -10.71 2.03 -7.25
C LEU A 6 -11.25 0.60 -7.21
N VAL A 7 -12.49 0.37 -6.79
CA VAL A 7 -13.05 -0.98 -6.63
C VAL A 7 -13.09 -1.72 -7.97
N ALA A 8 -13.73 -1.14 -8.99
CA ALA A 8 -13.84 -1.77 -10.31
C ALA A 8 -12.46 -1.99 -10.98
N PRO A 9 -11.55 -1.00 -11.06
CA PRO A 9 -10.21 -1.23 -11.60
C PRO A 9 -9.41 -2.31 -10.88
N LEU A 10 -9.55 -2.42 -9.54
CA LEU A 10 -8.89 -3.47 -8.77
C LEU A 10 -9.49 -4.85 -9.00
N GLN A 11 -10.82 -4.94 -9.16
CA GLN A 11 -11.47 -6.21 -9.52
C GLN A 11 -10.99 -6.71 -10.88
N GLU A 12 -10.93 -5.86 -11.90
CA GLU A 12 -10.37 -6.20 -13.21
C GLU A 12 -8.90 -6.63 -13.12
N HIS A 13 -8.11 -5.91 -12.29
CA HIS A 13 -6.72 -6.27 -12.04
C HIS A 13 -6.62 -7.66 -11.41
N LEU A 14 -7.43 -7.98 -10.40
CA LEU A 14 -7.45 -9.29 -9.74
C LEU A 14 -7.83 -10.43 -10.69
N VAL A 15 -8.71 -10.20 -11.67
CA VAL A 15 -9.00 -11.19 -12.72
C VAL A 15 -7.73 -11.51 -13.52
N ARG A 16 -6.98 -10.50 -13.94
CA ARG A 16 -5.69 -10.71 -14.66
C ARG A 16 -4.65 -11.43 -13.79
N VAL A 17 -4.56 -11.05 -12.52
CA VAL A 17 -3.63 -11.71 -11.57
C VAL A 17 -4.03 -13.17 -11.34
N LYS A 18 -5.32 -13.48 -11.27
CA LYS A 18 -5.81 -14.85 -11.14
C LYS A 18 -5.46 -15.70 -12.35
N GLN A 19 -5.60 -15.17 -13.55
CA GLN A 19 -5.18 -15.85 -14.79
C GLN A 19 -3.68 -16.13 -14.78
N LEU A 20 -2.87 -15.16 -14.36
CA LEU A 20 -1.42 -15.31 -14.24
C LEU A 20 -1.06 -16.41 -13.21
N HIS A 21 -1.72 -16.40 -12.05
CA HIS A 21 -1.53 -17.43 -11.02
C HIS A 21 -1.92 -18.82 -11.53
N THR A 22 -3.04 -18.96 -12.24
CA THR A 22 -3.47 -20.23 -12.84
C THR A 22 -2.42 -20.75 -13.84
N LYS A 23 -1.86 -19.85 -14.66
CA LYS A 23 -0.77 -20.19 -15.56
C LYS A 23 0.49 -20.66 -14.80
N ASP A 24 0.90 -19.91 -13.78
CA ASP A 24 2.07 -20.27 -12.96
C ASP A 24 1.85 -21.64 -12.27
N LEU A 25 0.64 -21.95 -11.80
CA LEU A 25 0.31 -23.27 -11.23
C LEU A 25 0.44 -24.40 -12.27
N ALA A 26 -0.06 -24.19 -13.49
CA ALA A 26 0.04 -25.18 -14.57
C ALA A 26 1.49 -25.46 -14.98
N GLU A 27 2.38 -24.46 -14.84
CA GLU A 27 3.81 -24.57 -15.09
C GLU A 27 4.61 -25.10 -13.87
N GLY A 28 3.94 -25.45 -12.75
CA GLY A 28 4.56 -26.00 -11.54
C GLY A 28 5.08 -24.93 -10.54
N TYR A 29 4.82 -23.67 -10.82
CA TYR A 29 5.31 -22.55 -9.98
C TYR A 29 4.20 -22.00 -9.07
N GLY A 30 3.53 -21.10 -9.09
CA GLY A 30 2.33 -20.61 -8.38
C GLY A 30 2.36 -20.63 -6.84
N ALA A 31 3.49 -20.93 -6.21
CA ALA A 31 3.61 -20.94 -4.77
C ALA A 31 4.27 -19.66 -4.27
N VAL A 32 3.67 -19.00 -3.28
CA VAL A 32 4.28 -17.88 -2.55
C VAL A 32 5.08 -18.37 -1.35
N TYR A 33 6.00 -17.54 -0.86
CA TYR A 33 6.69 -17.80 0.40
C TYR A 33 5.74 -17.53 1.57
N LEU A 34 5.59 -18.50 2.46
CA LEU A 34 4.91 -18.31 3.74
C LEU A 34 5.93 -18.38 4.88
N PRO A 35 5.81 -17.53 5.92
CA PRO A 35 6.63 -17.66 7.13
C PRO A 35 6.45 -19.03 7.78
N TYR A 36 7.51 -19.59 8.36
CA TYR A 36 7.57 -20.96 8.89
C TYR A 36 6.36 -21.40 9.72
N ALA A 37 5.80 -20.52 10.56
CA ALA A 37 4.64 -20.83 11.37
C ALA A 37 3.38 -21.05 10.52
N LEU A 38 3.20 -20.23 9.48
CA LEU A 38 2.04 -20.33 8.58
C LEU A 38 2.15 -21.53 7.64
N GLU A 39 3.35 -21.83 7.13
CA GLU A 39 3.58 -22.99 6.26
C GLU A 39 3.26 -24.30 6.98
N ARG A 40 3.63 -24.42 8.26
CA ARG A 40 3.28 -25.59 9.10
C ARG A 40 1.79 -25.67 9.42
N LYS A 41 1.15 -24.51 9.68
CA LYS A 41 -0.27 -24.45 10.04
C LYS A 41 -1.17 -24.69 8.82
N TYR A 42 -0.74 -24.25 7.64
CA TYR A 42 -1.53 -24.31 6.40
C TYR A 42 -0.65 -24.82 5.25
N PRO A 43 -0.41 -26.16 5.15
CA PRO A 43 0.59 -26.73 4.24
C PRO A 43 0.39 -26.41 2.75
N ASN A 44 -0.86 -26.19 2.31
CA ASN A 44 -1.20 -25.91 0.91
C ASN A 44 -1.51 -24.43 0.61
N ALA A 45 -1.56 -23.59 1.64
CA ALA A 45 -1.96 -22.19 1.52
C ALA A 45 -1.04 -21.39 0.57
N ASN A 46 0.22 -21.77 0.44
CA ASN A 46 1.17 -21.13 -0.46
C ASN A 46 0.74 -21.17 -1.94
N ARG A 47 -0.12 -22.11 -2.34
CA ARG A 47 -0.66 -22.23 -3.71
C ARG A 47 -2.10 -21.74 -3.84
N GLU A 48 -2.77 -21.50 -2.74
CA GLU A 48 -4.16 -21.03 -2.75
C GLU A 48 -4.25 -19.57 -3.18
N TRP A 49 -5.32 -19.24 -3.90
CA TRP A 49 -5.56 -17.88 -4.41
C TRP A 49 -5.58 -16.82 -3.33
N GLY A 50 -6.18 -17.08 -2.18
CA GLY A 50 -6.30 -16.13 -1.06
C GLY A 50 -4.96 -15.68 -0.45
N TRP A 51 -3.88 -16.39 -0.74
CA TRP A 51 -2.54 -16.10 -0.23
C TRP A 51 -1.61 -15.45 -1.27
N GLN A 52 -2.10 -15.24 -2.49
CA GLN A 52 -1.30 -14.65 -3.55
C GLN A 52 -1.16 -13.15 -3.41
N TYR A 53 -0.08 -12.61 -3.95
CA TYR A 53 0.14 -11.16 -3.97
C TYR A 53 -0.87 -10.47 -4.89
N MET A 54 -1.50 -9.41 -4.40
CA MET A 54 -2.38 -8.56 -5.20
C MET A 54 -1.62 -7.89 -6.36
N PHE A 55 -0.36 -7.52 -6.13
CA PHE A 55 0.53 -6.93 -7.13
C PHE A 55 1.76 -7.82 -7.33
N PRO A 56 1.67 -8.89 -8.13
CA PRO A 56 2.79 -9.77 -8.39
C PRO A 56 3.82 -9.11 -9.31
N ALA A 57 5.07 -9.55 -9.21
CA ALA A 57 6.13 -9.15 -10.11
C ALA A 57 5.85 -9.62 -11.54
N LYS A 58 6.36 -8.89 -12.55
CA LYS A 58 6.20 -9.24 -13.96
C LYS A 58 6.86 -10.58 -14.31
N SER A 59 8.03 -10.87 -13.74
CA SER A 59 8.78 -12.11 -13.94
C SER A 59 8.91 -12.90 -12.65
N ARG A 60 9.14 -14.20 -12.79
CA ARG A 60 9.55 -15.08 -11.70
C ARG A 60 11.04 -14.86 -11.41
N SER A 61 11.46 -15.19 -10.20
CA SER A 61 12.86 -15.15 -9.77
C SER A 61 13.11 -16.17 -8.67
N ALA A 62 14.35 -16.61 -8.52
CA ALA A 62 14.75 -17.48 -7.42
C ALA A 62 14.60 -16.74 -6.08
N ASP A 63 13.93 -17.37 -5.13
CA ASP A 63 13.84 -16.87 -3.75
C ASP A 63 15.23 -16.97 -3.10
N PRO A 64 15.85 -15.87 -2.65
CA PRO A 64 17.20 -15.89 -2.11
C PRO A 64 17.35 -16.74 -0.84
N ARG A 65 16.24 -17.05 -0.16
CA ARG A 65 16.23 -17.87 1.07
C ARG A 65 16.20 -19.36 0.78
N THR A 66 15.48 -19.77 -0.27
CA THR A 66 15.19 -21.18 -0.55
C THR A 66 15.74 -21.66 -1.89
N GLY A 67 16.18 -20.77 -2.77
CA GLY A 67 16.55 -21.06 -4.16
C GLY A 67 15.38 -21.44 -5.07
N ILE A 68 14.15 -21.55 -4.53
CA ILE A 68 12.98 -21.97 -5.30
C ILE A 68 12.51 -20.81 -6.18
N GLU A 69 12.25 -21.09 -7.44
CA GLU A 69 11.70 -20.11 -8.37
C GLU A 69 10.24 -19.81 -8.04
N ARG A 70 9.93 -18.53 -7.80
CA ARG A 70 8.62 -18.05 -7.40
C ARG A 70 8.31 -16.71 -8.08
N ARG A 71 7.04 -16.34 -8.12
CA ARG A 71 6.63 -14.98 -8.45
C ARG A 71 6.46 -14.19 -7.15
N HIS A 72 7.35 -13.24 -6.93
CA HIS A 72 7.32 -12.34 -5.79
C HIS A 72 6.32 -11.19 -6.00
N HIS A 73 6.15 -10.34 -5.00
CA HIS A 73 5.42 -9.09 -5.16
C HIS A 73 6.19 -8.10 -6.05
N LEU A 74 5.47 -7.12 -6.57
CA LEU A 74 6.09 -5.99 -7.26
C LEU A 74 7.09 -5.30 -6.32
N ASP A 75 8.31 -5.09 -6.80
CA ASP A 75 9.34 -4.39 -6.03
C ASP A 75 8.94 -2.92 -5.84
N GLU A 76 9.11 -2.40 -4.62
CA GLU A 76 8.75 -1.03 -4.28
C GLU A 76 9.52 0.02 -5.08
N SER A 77 10.74 -0.29 -5.53
CA SER A 77 11.53 0.59 -6.38
C SER A 77 10.83 0.91 -7.71
N ASN A 78 10.02 -0.02 -8.24
CA ASN A 78 9.23 0.22 -9.45
C ASN A 78 8.16 1.28 -9.21
N LEU A 79 7.46 1.22 -8.07
CA LEU A 79 6.51 2.26 -7.69
C LEU A 79 7.19 3.61 -7.49
N GLN A 80 8.33 3.63 -6.80
CA GLN A 80 9.12 4.85 -6.59
C GLN A 80 9.60 5.47 -7.92
N LYS A 81 10.03 4.66 -8.89
CA LYS A 81 10.42 5.11 -10.24
C LYS A 81 9.21 5.72 -10.97
N ALA A 82 8.04 5.06 -10.92
CA ALA A 82 6.81 5.56 -11.55
C ALA A 82 6.36 6.90 -10.94
N VAL A 83 6.39 7.02 -9.61
CA VAL A 83 6.07 8.28 -8.90
C VAL A 83 7.01 9.41 -9.31
N ARG A 84 8.32 9.16 -9.35
CA ARG A 84 9.30 10.17 -9.77
C ARG A 84 9.11 10.58 -11.24
N ALA A 85 8.78 9.63 -12.12
CA ALA A 85 8.51 9.93 -13.53
C ALA A 85 7.24 10.81 -13.66
N ALA A 86 6.16 10.45 -12.97
CA ALA A 86 4.92 11.22 -12.96
C ALA A 86 5.13 12.63 -12.40
N ALA A 87 5.87 12.79 -11.31
CA ALA A 87 6.19 14.10 -10.72
C ALA A 87 6.96 14.99 -11.72
N ARG A 88 7.93 14.42 -12.45
CA ARG A 88 8.67 15.16 -13.51
C ARG A 88 7.76 15.60 -14.65
N LEU A 89 6.88 14.71 -15.12
CA LEU A 89 5.92 15.02 -16.17
C LEU A 89 4.93 16.11 -15.76
N ALA A 90 4.56 16.14 -14.47
CA ALA A 90 3.70 17.17 -13.89
C ALA A 90 4.43 18.50 -13.56
N GLY A 91 5.73 18.62 -13.87
CA GLY A 91 6.52 19.82 -13.56
C GLY A 91 6.76 20.07 -12.08
N ILE A 92 6.60 19.04 -11.23
CA ILE A 92 6.80 19.17 -9.78
C ILE A 92 8.30 19.10 -9.47
N ALA A 93 8.89 20.21 -9.07
CA ALA A 93 10.32 20.30 -8.73
C ALA A 93 10.69 19.62 -7.41
N LYS A 94 9.72 19.44 -6.50
CA LYS A 94 9.94 18.81 -5.18
C LYS A 94 10.13 17.30 -5.32
N HIS A 95 10.91 16.72 -4.41
CA HIS A 95 11.09 15.27 -4.33
C HIS A 95 9.80 14.60 -3.84
N VAL A 96 9.15 13.85 -4.72
CA VAL A 96 7.90 13.13 -4.42
C VAL A 96 8.18 11.64 -4.23
N THR A 97 7.64 11.07 -3.16
CA THR A 97 7.76 9.65 -2.78
C THR A 97 6.41 9.10 -2.33
N GLY A 98 6.33 7.78 -2.06
CA GLY A 98 5.16 7.17 -1.41
C GLY A 98 4.82 7.82 -0.06
N HIS A 99 5.83 8.23 0.70
CA HIS A 99 5.63 8.97 1.96
C HIS A 99 4.98 10.35 1.74
N THR A 100 5.26 11.01 0.62
CA THR A 100 4.60 12.28 0.28
C THR A 100 3.10 12.09 0.11
N PHE A 101 2.67 11.05 -0.58
CA PHE A 101 1.23 10.74 -0.71
C PHE A 101 0.59 10.39 0.63
N ARG A 102 1.27 9.58 1.45
CA ARG A 102 0.79 9.24 2.80
C ARG A 102 0.64 10.50 3.66
N HIS A 103 1.61 11.41 3.59
CA HIS A 103 1.57 12.69 4.31
C HIS A 103 0.40 13.56 3.83
N SER A 104 0.24 13.72 2.51
CA SER A 104 -0.86 14.48 1.92
C SER A 104 -2.23 13.89 2.31
N PHE A 105 -2.38 12.57 2.28
CA PHE A 105 -3.60 11.89 2.71
C PHE A 105 -3.95 12.20 4.17
N ALA A 106 -2.97 12.07 5.08
CA ALA A 106 -3.16 12.38 6.50
C ALA A 106 -3.58 13.84 6.71
N THR A 107 -2.89 14.76 6.04
CA THR A 107 -3.16 16.21 6.13
C THR A 107 -4.57 16.52 5.64
N GLN A 108 -4.97 15.99 4.48
CA GLN A 108 -6.32 16.22 3.93
C GLN A 108 -7.42 15.68 4.83
N LEU A 109 -7.23 14.53 5.47
CA LEU A 109 -8.21 14.01 6.43
C LEU A 109 -8.36 14.93 7.65
N LEU A 110 -7.23 15.41 8.19
CA LEU A 110 -7.26 16.35 9.32
C LEU A 110 -7.90 17.68 8.93
N GLU A 111 -7.62 18.21 7.72
CA GLU A 111 -8.27 19.42 7.18
C GLU A 111 -9.77 19.24 6.97
N ALA A 112 -10.21 18.03 6.61
CA ALA A 112 -11.61 17.66 6.48
C ALA A 112 -12.31 17.47 7.84
N GLY A 113 -11.59 17.65 8.97
CA GLY A 113 -12.15 17.60 10.32
C GLY A 113 -12.18 16.21 10.95
N TYR A 114 -11.55 15.21 10.35
CA TYR A 114 -11.41 13.90 10.99
C TYR A 114 -10.49 14.02 12.21
N ASP A 115 -10.84 13.32 13.28
CA ASP A 115 -10.04 13.31 14.48
C ASP A 115 -8.69 12.58 14.30
N ILE A 116 -7.71 12.96 15.09
CA ILE A 116 -6.33 12.45 14.96
C ILE A 116 -6.23 10.95 15.24
N ARG A 117 -7.10 10.39 16.07
CA ARG A 117 -7.11 8.95 16.37
C ARG A 117 -7.59 8.16 15.17
N THR A 118 -8.66 8.59 14.52
CA THR A 118 -9.12 8.00 13.25
C THR A 118 -8.02 8.01 12.20
N VAL A 119 -7.31 9.13 12.05
CA VAL A 119 -6.18 9.24 11.12
C VAL A 119 -5.04 8.32 11.52
N GLN A 120 -4.72 8.22 12.82
CA GLN A 120 -3.70 7.30 13.34
C GLN A 120 -4.00 5.85 12.99
N GLU A 121 -5.23 5.40 13.23
CA GLU A 121 -5.69 4.04 12.92
C GLU A 121 -5.62 3.74 11.42
N LEU A 122 -6.11 4.64 10.57
CA LEU A 122 -6.05 4.51 9.11
C LEU A 122 -4.62 4.43 8.58
N LEU A 123 -3.68 5.13 9.22
CA LEU A 123 -2.27 5.10 8.87
C LEU A 123 -1.54 3.90 9.49
N GLY A 124 -2.12 3.20 10.45
CA GLY A 124 -1.47 2.11 11.17
C GLY A 124 -0.31 2.57 12.04
N HIS A 125 -0.33 3.81 12.54
CA HIS A 125 0.71 4.32 13.43
C HIS A 125 0.50 3.78 14.84
N GLN A 126 1.52 3.16 15.41
CA GLN A 126 1.48 2.67 16.80
C GLN A 126 1.48 3.82 17.83
N ASP A 127 2.11 4.94 17.51
CA ASP A 127 2.21 6.13 18.36
C ASP A 127 1.53 7.33 17.70
N VAL A 128 0.67 8.02 18.46
CA VAL A 128 0.00 9.27 18.06
C VAL A 128 1.01 10.36 17.69
N LYS A 129 2.17 10.41 18.35
CA LYS A 129 3.25 11.37 18.03
C LYS A 129 3.63 11.34 16.56
N THR A 130 3.65 10.14 15.94
CA THR A 130 3.93 9.98 14.51
C THR A 130 2.85 10.64 13.64
N THR A 131 1.59 10.62 14.10
CA THR A 131 0.47 11.28 13.40
C THR A 131 0.47 12.78 13.64
N MET A 132 0.91 13.24 14.81
CA MET A 132 1.00 14.66 15.15
C MET A 132 1.96 15.45 14.23
N VAL A 133 2.92 14.80 13.61
CA VAL A 133 3.78 15.44 12.59
C VAL A 133 2.96 16.05 11.44
N HIS A 134 1.79 15.49 11.14
CA HIS A 134 0.89 16.01 10.10
C HIS A 134 0.07 17.22 10.55
N THR A 135 -0.02 17.49 11.86
CA THR A 135 -0.81 18.62 12.40
C THR A 135 -0.12 19.97 12.24
N HIS A 136 1.19 19.99 11.98
CA HIS A 136 1.92 21.26 11.74
C HIS A 136 1.36 22.06 10.57
N VAL A 137 0.72 21.41 9.61
CA VAL A 137 0.08 22.07 8.44
C VAL A 137 -1.26 22.71 8.85
N LEU A 138 -1.89 22.18 9.92
CA LEU A 138 -3.16 22.70 10.45
C LEU A 138 -3.01 23.89 11.39
N ASN A 139 -1.82 24.49 11.49
CA ASN A 139 -1.53 25.62 12.37
C ASN A 139 -2.37 26.86 11.99
N ARG A 140 -3.69 26.69 11.97
CA ARG A 140 -4.67 27.74 12.22
C ARG A 140 -4.51 28.05 13.71
N GLY A 141 -3.62 28.98 14.02
CA GLY A 141 -3.36 29.38 15.39
C GLY A 141 -4.66 29.65 16.17
N ALA A 142 -4.57 29.87 17.48
CA ALA A 142 -5.71 30.08 18.39
C ALA A 142 -6.78 31.08 17.89
N LYS A 143 -6.50 31.85 16.84
CA LYS A 143 -7.44 32.74 16.12
C LYS A 143 -8.52 32.02 15.30
N ALA A 144 -8.43 30.71 15.08
CA ALA A 144 -9.44 29.93 14.33
C ALA A 144 -10.47 29.24 15.25
N VAL A 145 -10.31 29.32 16.55
CA VAL A 145 -11.28 28.80 17.51
C VAL A 145 -12.32 29.88 17.72
N ARG A 146 -13.54 29.66 17.20
CA ARG A 146 -14.70 30.49 17.55
C ARG A 146 -15.13 30.14 18.97
N SER A 147 -15.50 31.17 19.74
CA SER A 147 -16.10 30.97 21.03
C SER A 147 -17.42 30.18 20.88
N PRO A 148 -17.72 29.21 21.77
CA PRO A 148 -19.03 28.57 21.77
C PRO A 148 -20.20 29.54 22.03
N LEU A 149 -19.91 30.80 22.35
CA LEU A 149 -20.88 31.87 22.64
C LEU A 149 -21.00 32.88 21.50
N ASP A 150 -20.27 32.72 20.38
CA ASP A 150 -20.37 33.57 19.18
C ASP A 150 -21.43 32.94 18.20
#